data_2a5ee6b248f31574dac3951326542c8b
#
_entry.id   2a5ee6b248f31574dac3951326542c8b
#
_cell.length_a   1.000
_cell.length_b   1.000
_cell.length_c   1.000
_cell.angle_alpha   90.00
_cell.angle_beta   90.00
_cell.angle_gamma   90.00
#
_symmetry.space_group_name_H-M   'P 1'
#
loop_
_entity.id
_entity.type
_entity.pdbx_description
1 polymer ?
#
loop_
_entity_poly.entity_id
_entity_poly.type
_entity_poly.pdbx_seq_one_letter_code
_entity_poly.pdbx_strand_id
1 'polypeptide(L)'
;MCAPCAGRGNTERNAMENLEAKAYDLRQMALDIIMAGGGGHIGGDMSVMEILMVLYYCQMNISPENVNDPGRDYFILSKGHSVEAYYAVLCDRGFLDYETVKSQFSKFGSEYIGHPNNHLNGIEMNSGSLGHGLPVSVGLALGNRRKGRDSRVYVVMGDGELAEGSVWEGFMSGHMYGLDNLCAVIDRNHLQISGNTEDVMAHEVLRDRVAAFGWHVISVREGNSIPELNAAFEEAKSVKGQPTCIIADTVKGCGSPLMENKADWHHHLPTAEEYAQITRDFAAHKAALLAQ
;
A
#
# COMPACT_ATOMS: atom_id res chain seq x y z
N MET A 1 15.80 -2.08 16.48
CA MET A 1 15.03 -3.15 17.14
C MET A 1 13.60 -2.69 17.25
N CYS A 2 12.76 -3.07 16.28
CA CYS A 2 11.33 -2.83 16.35
C CYS A 2 10.75 -3.93 17.27
N ALA A 3 10.48 -3.64 18.52
CA ALA A 3 9.57 -4.40 19.36
C ALA A 3 8.27 -3.59 19.44
N PRO A 4 7.11 -4.19 19.61
CA PRO A 4 6.78 -5.60 19.59
C PRO A 4 5.47 -5.92 18.85
N CYS A 5 5.49 -6.72 17.82
CA CYS A 5 4.31 -7.50 17.44
C CYS A 5 4.40 -8.96 17.90
N ALA A 6 5.32 -9.30 18.77
CA ALA A 6 5.47 -10.63 19.32
C ALA A 6 5.21 -10.64 20.82
N GLY A 7 3.97 -10.88 21.22
CA GLY A 7 3.68 -11.21 22.63
C GLY A 7 2.29 -10.88 23.17
N ARG A 8 1.32 -11.76 22.89
CA ARG A 8 0.25 -12.23 23.78
C ARG A 8 -0.94 -11.33 24.12
N GLY A 9 -2.06 -11.64 23.50
CA GLY A 9 -3.41 -11.40 24.02
C GLY A 9 -3.85 -9.92 23.99
N ASN A 10 -4.07 -9.35 25.15
CA ASN A 10 -4.62 -7.98 25.28
C ASN A 10 -3.66 -6.87 24.83
N THR A 11 -2.34 -7.07 24.95
CA THR A 11 -1.35 -6.06 24.60
C THR A 11 -1.22 -5.91 23.06
N GLU A 12 -1.34 -7.02 22.34
CA GLU A 12 -1.32 -7.01 20.86
C GLU A 12 -2.60 -6.41 20.29
N ARG A 13 -3.73 -6.76 20.89
CA ARG A 13 -5.02 -6.18 20.49
C ARG A 13 -5.02 -4.67 20.67
N ASN A 14 -4.62 -4.16 21.82
CA ASN A 14 -4.53 -2.72 22.08
C ASN A 14 -3.54 -2.01 21.15
N ALA A 15 -2.43 -2.68 20.76
CA ALA A 15 -1.47 -2.10 19.80
C ALA A 15 -2.05 -2.01 18.39
N MET A 16 -2.84 -2.97 17.95
CA MET A 16 -3.51 -2.95 16.64
C MET A 16 -4.66 -1.94 16.60
N GLU A 17 -5.48 -1.85 17.65
CA GLU A 17 -6.53 -0.84 17.79
C GLU A 17 -5.96 0.58 17.75
N ASN A 18 -4.79 0.81 18.34
CA ASN A 18 -4.06 2.08 18.25
C ASN A 18 -3.58 2.37 16.80
N LEU A 19 -3.19 1.34 16.02
CA LEU A 19 -2.81 1.52 14.63
C LEU A 19 -4.01 1.82 13.74
N GLU A 20 -5.18 1.21 13.97
CA GLU A 20 -6.40 1.53 13.24
C GLU A 20 -6.83 2.99 13.48
N ALA A 21 -6.76 3.47 14.71
CA ALA A 21 -7.00 4.88 15.02
C ALA A 21 -5.96 5.81 14.36
N LYS A 22 -4.69 5.40 14.33
CA LYS A 22 -3.59 6.13 13.69
C LYS A 22 -3.76 6.22 12.17
N ALA A 23 -4.42 5.25 11.54
CA ALA A 23 -4.69 5.28 10.10
C ALA A 23 -5.44 6.55 9.69
N TYR A 24 -6.30 7.08 10.56
CA TYR A 24 -7.02 8.32 10.29
C TYR A 24 -6.14 9.57 10.42
N ASP A 25 -5.10 9.55 11.26
CA ASP A 25 -4.09 10.62 11.27
C ASP A 25 -3.29 10.63 9.98
N LEU A 26 -2.90 9.46 9.48
CA LEU A 26 -2.14 9.35 8.23
C LEU A 26 -3.00 9.69 7.01
N ARG A 27 -4.29 9.34 7.02
CA ARG A 27 -5.25 9.81 6.00
C ARG A 27 -5.38 11.33 6.00
N GLN A 28 -5.41 11.96 7.18
CA GLN A 28 -5.42 13.42 7.27
C GLN A 28 -4.12 14.02 6.72
N MET A 29 -2.97 13.43 7.03
CA MET A 29 -1.68 13.89 6.46
C MET A 29 -1.67 13.78 4.92
N ALA A 30 -2.15 12.67 4.36
CA ALA A 30 -2.26 12.49 2.90
C ALA A 30 -3.22 13.51 2.28
N LEU A 31 -4.38 13.74 2.89
CA LEU A 31 -5.35 14.75 2.47
C LEU A 31 -4.73 16.16 2.47
N ASP A 32 -3.97 16.51 3.51
CA ASP A 32 -3.30 17.79 3.62
C ASP A 32 -2.22 17.99 2.54
N ILE A 33 -1.48 16.92 2.20
CA ILE A 33 -0.49 16.92 1.11
C ILE A 33 -1.21 17.19 -0.23
N ILE A 34 -2.33 16.49 -0.52
CA ILE A 34 -3.15 16.69 -1.72
C ILE A 34 -3.63 18.15 -1.81
N MET A 35 -4.17 18.68 -0.73
CA MET A 35 -4.65 20.07 -0.67
C MET A 35 -3.53 21.07 -0.92
N ALA A 36 -2.36 20.88 -0.34
CA ALA A 36 -1.21 21.75 -0.52
C ALA A 36 -0.61 21.69 -1.93
N GLY A 37 -0.67 20.52 -2.58
CA GLY A 37 -0.19 20.31 -3.94
C GLY A 37 -1.15 20.76 -5.04
N GLY A 38 -2.43 20.95 -4.71
CA GLY A 38 -3.47 21.32 -5.65
C GLY A 38 -3.97 20.16 -6.52
N GLY A 39 -3.84 18.92 -6.06
CA GLY A 39 -4.32 17.71 -6.72
C GLY A 39 -3.65 16.45 -6.19
N GLY A 40 -4.29 15.29 -6.41
CA GLY A 40 -3.80 13.97 -6.02
C GLY A 40 -4.82 12.87 -6.30
N HIS A 41 -4.44 11.62 -6.05
CA HIS A 41 -5.30 10.45 -6.32
C HIS A 41 -5.98 9.94 -5.04
N ILE A 42 -6.71 10.85 -4.39
CA ILE A 42 -7.28 10.68 -3.05
C ILE A 42 -7.98 9.32 -2.82
N GLY A 43 -8.80 8.85 -3.78
CA GLY A 43 -9.53 7.60 -3.61
C GLY A 43 -8.64 6.38 -3.41
N GLY A 44 -7.55 6.31 -4.16
CA GLY A 44 -6.55 5.24 -4.08
C GLY A 44 -5.64 5.35 -2.86
N ASP A 45 -5.36 6.57 -2.39
CA ASP A 45 -4.63 6.81 -1.15
C ASP A 45 -5.38 6.28 0.07
N MET A 46 -6.70 6.53 0.10
CA MET A 46 -7.52 6.12 1.24
C MET A 46 -7.73 4.61 1.31
N SER A 47 -7.76 3.91 0.16
CA SER A 47 -7.91 2.44 0.15
C SER A 47 -6.67 1.71 0.61
N VAL A 48 -5.46 2.21 0.29
CA VAL A 48 -4.19 1.51 0.50
C VAL A 48 -3.59 1.70 1.91
N MET A 49 -4.15 2.61 2.71
CA MET A 49 -3.51 3.09 3.94
C MET A 49 -3.17 1.96 4.91
N GLU A 50 -4.10 1.07 5.24
CA GLU A 50 -3.86 -0.04 6.18
C GLU A 50 -2.83 -1.04 5.64
N ILE A 51 -2.81 -1.28 4.32
CA ILE A 51 -1.82 -2.14 3.69
C ILE A 51 -0.41 -1.57 3.92
N LEU A 52 -0.22 -0.27 3.66
CA LEU A 52 1.05 0.43 3.90
C LEU A 52 1.43 0.41 5.38
N MET A 53 0.45 0.65 6.25
CA MET A 53 0.69 0.64 7.70
C MET A 53 1.14 -0.72 8.19
N VAL A 54 0.44 -1.79 7.83
CA VAL A 54 0.84 -3.14 8.26
C VAL A 54 2.25 -3.46 7.78
N LEU A 55 2.59 -3.11 6.53
CA LEU A 55 3.95 -3.30 6.02
C LEU A 55 4.99 -2.54 6.83
N TYR A 56 4.82 -1.24 7.03
CA TYR A 56 5.85 -0.38 7.63
C TYR A 56 5.89 -0.41 9.16
N TYR A 57 4.81 -0.80 9.84
CA TYR A 57 4.75 -0.83 11.30
C TYR A 57 4.90 -2.24 11.88
N CYS A 58 4.49 -3.28 11.13
CA CYS A 58 4.44 -4.64 11.67
C CYS A 58 5.33 -5.63 10.94
N GLN A 59 5.47 -5.53 9.61
CA GLN A 59 5.94 -6.64 8.79
C GLN A 59 7.36 -6.51 8.29
N MET A 60 7.74 -5.32 7.83
CA MET A 60 9.01 -5.11 7.13
C MET A 60 10.16 -4.79 8.09
N ASN A 61 11.32 -5.36 7.79
CA ASN A 61 12.58 -4.96 8.39
C ASN A 61 13.14 -3.75 7.61
N ILE A 62 12.57 -2.57 7.86
CA ILE A 62 13.00 -1.30 7.27
C ILE A 62 12.82 -0.15 8.26
N SER A 63 13.81 0.73 8.33
CA SER A 63 13.80 1.96 9.11
C SER A 63 14.73 3.00 8.46
N PRO A 64 14.65 4.29 8.86
CA PRO A 64 15.60 5.29 8.39
C PRO A 64 17.07 4.92 8.65
N GLU A 65 17.34 4.20 9.73
CA GLU A 65 18.69 3.80 10.13
C GLU A 65 19.27 2.69 9.25
N ASN A 66 18.41 1.78 8.76
CA ASN A 66 18.84 0.64 7.95
C ASN A 66 18.51 0.78 6.47
N VAL A 67 17.99 1.92 6.01
CA VAL A 67 17.53 2.12 4.63
C VAL A 67 18.62 1.83 3.58
N ASN A 68 19.87 1.94 3.93
CA ASN A 68 21.02 1.63 3.06
C ASN A 68 21.57 0.20 3.29
N ASP A 69 21.04 -0.56 4.23
CA ASP A 69 21.45 -1.95 4.45
C ASP A 69 20.86 -2.83 3.33
N PRO A 70 21.68 -3.50 2.53
CA PRO A 70 21.18 -4.39 1.49
C PRO A 70 20.48 -5.65 2.02
N GLY A 71 20.54 -5.93 3.32
CA GLY A 71 19.86 -7.03 3.99
C GLY A 71 18.44 -6.67 4.49
N ARG A 72 18.01 -5.41 4.34
CA ARG A 72 16.65 -4.98 4.68
C ARG A 72 15.59 -5.51 3.72
N ASP A 73 14.33 -5.36 4.08
CA ASP A 73 13.23 -5.62 3.17
C ASP A 73 13.04 -4.47 2.16
N TYR A 74 12.39 -4.77 1.04
CA TYR A 74 12.16 -3.85 -0.06
C TYR A 74 10.67 -3.69 -0.33
N PHE A 75 10.25 -2.47 -0.65
CA PHE A 75 8.86 -2.17 -0.96
C PHE A 75 8.73 -1.40 -2.28
N ILE A 76 7.78 -1.82 -3.12
CA ILE A 76 7.42 -1.12 -4.35
C ILE A 76 5.92 -0.81 -4.33
N LEU A 77 5.59 0.48 -4.42
CA LEU A 77 4.22 0.94 -4.70
C LEU A 77 4.02 0.96 -6.22
N SER A 78 3.50 -0.14 -6.80
CA SER A 78 3.27 -0.24 -8.25
C SER A 78 2.15 0.68 -8.72
N LYS A 79 1.04 0.77 -7.94
CA LYS A 79 0.02 1.81 -8.10
C LYS A 79 0.55 3.17 -7.62
N GLY A 80 1.56 3.68 -8.32
CA GLY A 80 2.34 4.84 -7.91
C GLY A 80 1.55 6.12 -7.70
N HIS A 81 0.35 6.18 -8.26
CA HIS A 81 -0.58 7.28 -8.07
C HIS A 81 -1.14 7.40 -6.64
N SER A 82 -0.92 6.41 -5.75
CA SER A 82 -1.26 6.52 -4.32
C SER A 82 -0.04 6.93 -3.48
N VAL A 83 0.75 7.85 -3.99
CA VAL A 83 2.01 8.27 -3.36
C VAL A 83 1.78 9.15 -2.13
N GLU A 84 0.67 9.88 -2.05
CA GLU A 84 0.40 10.78 -0.94
C GLU A 84 0.19 9.99 0.37
N ALA A 85 -0.51 8.85 0.31
CA ALA A 85 -0.60 7.90 1.41
C ALA A 85 0.78 7.33 1.77
N TYR A 86 1.59 7.01 0.77
CA TYR A 86 2.94 6.51 0.97
C TYR A 86 3.84 7.57 1.62
N TYR A 87 3.78 8.83 1.17
CA TYR A 87 4.49 9.93 1.82
C TYR A 87 4.06 10.12 3.28
N ALA A 88 2.75 10.04 3.58
CA ALA A 88 2.26 10.15 4.95
C ALA A 88 2.88 9.08 5.86
N VAL A 89 2.92 7.82 5.40
CA VAL A 89 3.55 6.71 6.14
C VAL A 89 5.06 6.93 6.28
N LEU A 90 5.76 7.32 5.21
CA LEU A 90 7.21 7.57 5.26
C LEU A 90 7.57 8.73 6.20
N CYS A 91 6.75 9.79 6.24
CA CYS A 91 6.92 10.90 7.16
C CYS A 91 6.76 10.45 8.61
N ASP A 92 5.69 9.74 8.94
CA ASP A 92 5.43 9.27 10.31
C ASP A 92 6.48 8.24 10.78
N ARG A 93 7.04 7.47 9.83
CA ARG A 93 8.14 6.54 10.10
C ARG A 93 9.53 7.21 10.13
N GLY A 94 9.62 8.52 9.87
CA GLY A 94 10.86 9.30 9.96
C GLY A 94 11.79 9.20 8.76
N PHE A 95 11.34 8.66 7.62
CA PHE A 95 12.12 8.65 6.38
C PHE A 95 12.15 10.01 5.68
N LEU A 96 11.05 10.77 5.79
CA LEU A 96 10.84 12.08 5.18
C LEU A 96 10.37 13.08 6.23
N ASP A 97 10.60 14.35 5.97
CA ASP A 97 10.07 15.45 6.80
C ASP A 97 8.70 15.90 6.27
N TYR A 98 7.68 15.84 7.11
CA TYR A 98 6.29 16.11 6.71
C TYR A 98 6.06 17.53 6.20
N GLU A 99 6.62 18.53 6.86
CA GLU A 99 6.44 19.93 6.46
C GLU A 99 7.13 20.21 5.11
N THR A 100 8.26 19.57 4.87
CA THR A 100 8.94 19.62 3.59
C THR A 100 8.11 18.97 2.50
N VAL A 101 7.61 17.74 2.72
CA VAL A 101 6.74 17.04 1.76
C VAL A 101 5.54 17.92 1.43
N LYS A 102 4.79 18.37 2.43
CA LYS A 102 3.58 19.17 2.27
C LYS A 102 3.83 20.48 1.51
N SER A 103 4.92 21.19 1.84
CA SER A 103 5.21 22.48 1.21
C SER A 103 5.78 22.34 -0.21
N GLN A 104 6.44 21.22 -0.52
CA GLN A 104 7.12 21.00 -1.81
C GLN A 104 6.32 20.09 -2.77
N PHE A 105 5.26 19.41 -2.30
CA PHE A 105 4.50 18.48 -3.14
C PHE A 105 3.94 19.18 -4.39
N SER A 106 4.19 18.57 -5.55
CA SER A 106 3.77 19.06 -6.88
C SER A 106 4.27 20.47 -7.23
N LYS A 107 5.31 20.99 -6.56
CA LYS A 107 5.92 22.28 -6.94
C LYS A 107 6.92 22.08 -8.07
N PHE A 108 7.05 23.11 -8.93
CA PHE A 108 8.04 23.09 -10.00
C PHE A 108 9.46 22.91 -9.47
N GLY A 109 10.19 21.93 -10.02
CA GLY A 109 11.57 21.59 -9.61
C GLY A 109 11.68 20.79 -8.32
N SER A 110 10.56 20.38 -7.71
CA SER A 110 10.55 19.52 -6.54
C SER A 110 10.74 18.05 -6.91
N GLU A 111 11.34 17.28 -6.01
CA GLU A 111 11.41 15.82 -6.09
C GLU A 111 10.14 15.14 -5.53
N TYR A 112 9.32 15.87 -4.77
CA TYR A 112 8.05 15.40 -4.20
C TYR A 112 6.93 15.55 -5.23
N ILE A 113 6.86 14.60 -6.15
CA ILE A 113 5.89 14.58 -7.25
C ILE A 113 4.75 13.60 -6.95
N GLY A 114 3.67 13.64 -7.75
CA GLY A 114 2.48 12.78 -7.58
C GLY A 114 2.70 11.29 -7.89
N HIS A 115 3.95 10.83 -7.89
CA HIS A 115 4.36 9.43 -8.03
C HIS A 115 5.66 9.19 -7.26
N PRO A 116 5.97 7.95 -6.83
CA PRO A 116 7.21 7.63 -6.16
C PRO A 116 8.44 8.03 -6.98
N ASN A 117 9.39 8.67 -6.30
CA ASN A 117 10.68 9.09 -6.86
C ASN A 117 11.81 8.49 -6.01
N ASN A 118 12.67 7.67 -6.60
CA ASN A 118 13.74 6.96 -5.90
C ASN A 118 14.94 7.84 -5.50
N HIS A 119 14.88 9.14 -5.75
CA HIS A 119 15.81 10.10 -5.13
C HIS A 119 15.42 10.38 -3.67
N LEU A 120 14.18 10.07 -3.28
CA LEU A 120 13.70 10.25 -1.92
C LEU A 120 14.04 9.04 -1.05
N ASN A 121 14.36 9.32 0.21
CA ASN A 121 14.75 8.30 1.17
C ASN A 121 13.60 7.30 1.42
N GLY A 122 13.89 6.01 1.33
CA GLY A 122 12.90 4.93 1.55
C GLY A 122 12.07 4.56 0.33
N ILE A 123 12.34 5.12 -0.86
CA ILE A 123 11.66 4.81 -2.11
C ILE A 123 12.59 4.05 -3.06
N GLU A 124 12.20 2.84 -3.45
CA GLU A 124 13.04 1.93 -4.25
C GLU A 124 12.98 2.17 -5.75
N MET A 125 11.84 2.62 -6.26
CA MET A 125 11.55 2.65 -7.69
C MET A 125 10.71 3.87 -8.05
N ASN A 126 11.05 4.52 -9.16
CA ASN A 126 10.15 5.45 -9.83
C ASN A 126 9.00 4.64 -10.43
N SER A 127 7.81 4.80 -9.90
CA SER A 127 6.62 4.11 -10.39
C SER A 127 5.58 5.11 -10.92
N GLY A 128 4.48 4.60 -11.48
CA GLY A 128 3.44 5.41 -12.12
C GLY A 128 3.08 4.89 -13.52
N SER A 129 4.03 4.27 -14.22
CA SER A 129 3.72 3.40 -15.35
C SER A 129 3.23 2.07 -14.78
N LEU A 130 1.90 1.88 -14.80
CA LEU A 130 1.27 0.70 -14.21
C LEU A 130 1.78 -0.60 -14.84
N GLY A 131 1.72 -1.69 -14.09
CA GLY A 131 2.18 -3.02 -14.52
C GLY A 131 3.67 -3.30 -14.38
N HIS A 132 4.51 -2.32 -14.03
CA HIS A 132 5.96 -2.49 -13.95
C HIS A 132 6.46 -2.90 -12.56
N GLY A 133 5.71 -2.61 -11.50
CA GLY A 133 6.16 -2.89 -10.13
C GLY A 133 6.38 -4.37 -9.86
N LEU A 134 5.48 -5.25 -10.31
CA LEU A 134 5.62 -6.69 -10.08
C LEU A 134 6.83 -7.29 -10.81
N PRO A 135 7.06 -7.07 -12.11
CA PRO A 135 8.28 -7.58 -12.79
C PRO A 135 9.58 -7.07 -12.16
N VAL A 136 9.64 -5.80 -11.73
CA VAL A 136 10.81 -5.25 -11.04
C VAL A 136 10.99 -5.94 -9.69
N SER A 137 9.92 -6.18 -8.94
CA SER A 137 9.95 -6.90 -7.66
C SER A 137 10.43 -8.35 -7.81
N VAL A 138 10.06 -9.03 -8.91
CA VAL A 138 10.61 -10.35 -9.26
C VAL A 138 12.14 -10.27 -9.42
N GLY A 139 12.63 -9.26 -10.13
CA GLY A 139 14.07 -9.03 -10.32
C GLY A 139 14.80 -8.79 -9.00
N LEU A 140 14.24 -7.97 -8.10
CA LEU A 140 14.79 -7.69 -6.77
C LEU A 140 14.81 -8.94 -5.88
N ALA A 141 13.70 -9.68 -5.83
CA ALA A 141 13.58 -10.90 -5.02
C ALA A 141 14.56 -11.97 -5.48
N LEU A 142 14.70 -12.18 -6.79
CA LEU A 142 15.66 -13.10 -7.39
C LEU A 142 17.11 -12.66 -7.09
N GLY A 143 17.40 -11.37 -7.23
CA GLY A 143 18.71 -10.80 -6.95
C GLY A 143 19.13 -10.97 -5.49
N ASN A 144 18.21 -10.69 -4.54
CA ASN A 144 18.46 -10.89 -3.11
C ASN A 144 18.73 -12.36 -2.79
N ARG A 145 17.90 -13.28 -3.28
CA ARG A 145 18.10 -14.72 -3.08
C ARG A 145 19.43 -15.21 -3.63
N ARG A 146 19.83 -14.78 -4.84
CA ARG A 146 21.13 -15.15 -5.45
C ARG A 146 22.32 -14.63 -4.65
N LYS A 147 22.14 -13.54 -3.91
CA LYS A 147 23.16 -12.96 -3.00
C LYS A 147 23.11 -13.56 -1.59
N GLY A 148 22.26 -14.58 -1.34
CA GLY A 148 22.10 -15.20 -0.03
C GLY A 148 21.53 -14.28 1.04
N ARG A 149 20.69 -13.32 0.66
CA ARG A 149 20.03 -12.39 1.57
C ARG A 149 18.65 -12.92 1.97
N ASP A 150 18.30 -12.76 3.24
CA ASP A 150 16.96 -13.11 3.77
C ASP A 150 15.91 -12.02 3.52
N SER A 151 16.28 -10.98 2.79
CA SER A 151 15.40 -9.85 2.45
C SER A 151 14.14 -10.31 1.70
N ARG A 152 13.02 -9.81 2.14
CA ARG A 152 11.73 -9.96 1.43
C ARG A 152 11.46 -8.75 0.55
N VAL A 153 10.67 -8.98 -0.49
CA VAL A 153 10.21 -7.93 -1.39
C VAL A 153 8.69 -7.91 -1.36
N TYR A 154 8.15 -6.74 -1.14
CA TYR A 154 6.71 -6.48 -1.13
C TYR A 154 6.35 -5.51 -2.25
N VAL A 155 5.26 -5.79 -2.95
CA VAL A 155 4.73 -4.91 -4.00
C VAL A 155 3.23 -4.74 -3.85
N VAL A 156 2.75 -3.50 -3.93
CA VAL A 156 1.32 -3.20 -3.91
C VAL A 156 0.87 -2.72 -5.28
N MET A 157 -0.10 -3.42 -5.83
CA MET A 157 -0.75 -3.13 -7.12
C MET A 157 -2.20 -2.74 -6.90
N GLY A 158 -2.78 -1.97 -7.83
CA GLY A 158 -4.23 -1.79 -7.91
C GLY A 158 -4.90 -2.90 -8.71
N ASP A 159 -6.18 -3.12 -8.49
CA ASP A 159 -6.95 -4.09 -9.28
C ASP A 159 -7.11 -3.65 -10.75
N GLY A 160 -7.35 -2.37 -11.02
CA GLY A 160 -7.36 -1.84 -12.39
C GLY A 160 -6.01 -1.98 -13.12
N GLU A 161 -4.89 -2.04 -12.38
CA GLU A 161 -3.56 -2.28 -12.91
C GLU A 161 -3.39 -3.69 -13.52
N LEU A 162 -4.23 -4.64 -13.12
CA LEU A 162 -4.20 -6.01 -13.64
C LEU A 162 -4.58 -6.13 -15.12
N ALA A 163 -5.09 -5.05 -15.72
CA ALA A 163 -5.28 -4.98 -17.18
C ALA A 163 -3.95 -4.91 -17.95
N GLU A 164 -2.83 -4.59 -17.28
CA GLU A 164 -1.49 -4.55 -17.87
C GLU A 164 -0.91 -5.96 -18.06
N GLY A 165 -0.49 -6.29 -19.30
CA GLY A 165 0.05 -7.62 -19.63
C GLY A 165 1.31 -7.98 -18.83
N SER A 166 2.16 -6.99 -18.53
CA SER A 166 3.40 -7.16 -17.75
C SER A 166 3.18 -7.65 -16.32
N VAL A 167 2.01 -7.40 -15.73
CA VAL A 167 1.64 -7.99 -14.43
C VAL A 167 1.59 -9.52 -14.53
N TRP A 168 0.94 -10.04 -15.56
CA TRP A 168 0.81 -11.49 -15.76
C TRP A 168 2.16 -12.15 -16.11
N GLU A 169 3.02 -11.47 -16.88
CA GLU A 169 4.41 -11.87 -17.08
C GLU A 169 5.20 -11.91 -15.77
N GLY A 170 4.94 -10.94 -14.86
CA GLY A 170 5.47 -10.93 -13.51
C GLY A 170 5.01 -12.14 -12.69
N PHE A 171 3.72 -12.49 -12.75
CA PHE A 171 3.20 -13.71 -12.10
C PHE A 171 3.87 -14.96 -12.62
N MET A 172 4.01 -15.12 -13.95
CA MET A 172 4.69 -16.27 -14.56
C MET A 172 6.13 -16.40 -14.08
N SER A 173 6.90 -15.32 -14.09
CA SER A 173 8.31 -15.32 -13.72
C SER A 173 8.52 -15.50 -12.21
N GLY A 174 7.67 -14.90 -11.37
CA GLY A 174 7.69 -15.11 -9.91
C GLY A 174 7.55 -16.59 -9.54
N HIS A 175 6.60 -17.28 -10.16
CA HIS A 175 6.40 -18.72 -9.99
C HIS A 175 7.59 -19.54 -10.54
N MET A 176 8.02 -19.25 -11.78
CA MET A 176 9.11 -19.97 -12.44
C MET A 176 10.37 -20.02 -11.58
N TYR A 177 10.66 -18.96 -10.85
CA TYR A 177 11.81 -18.90 -9.94
C TYR A 177 11.50 -19.33 -8.51
N GLY A 178 10.26 -19.69 -8.17
CA GLY A 178 9.85 -20.13 -6.83
C GLY A 178 10.19 -19.10 -5.76
N LEU A 179 9.86 -17.82 -6.00
CA LEU A 179 10.30 -16.69 -5.15
C LEU A 179 9.45 -16.57 -3.88
N ASP A 180 9.73 -17.40 -2.88
CA ASP A 180 9.04 -17.38 -1.58
C ASP A 180 9.39 -16.16 -0.71
N ASN A 181 10.35 -15.37 -1.14
CA ASN A 181 10.67 -14.06 -0.56
C ASN A 181 9.94 -12.88 -1.27
N LEU A 182 9.01 -13.17 -2.18
CA LEU A 182 8.18 -12.17 -2.88
C LEU A 182 6.73 -12.28 -2.41
N CYS A 183 6.18 -11.15 -1.94
CA CYS A 183 4.77 -11.01 -1.60
C CYS A 183 4.16 -9.84 -2.41
N ALA A 184 3.21 -10.16 -3.27
CA ALA A 184 2.39 -9.17 -3.97
C ALA A 184 1.09 -8.92 -3.20
N VAL A 185 0.63 -7.68 -3.18
CA VAL A 185 -0.68 -7.30 -2.65
C VAL A 185 -1.48 -6.64 -3.75
N ILE A 186 -2.70 -7.06 -3.94
CA ILE A 186 -3.67 -6.40 -4.82
C ILE A 186 -4.63 -5.62 -3.93
N ASP A 187 -4.56 -4.29 -4.00
CA ASP A 187 -5.55 -3.38 -3.43
C ASP A 187 -6.80 -3.44 -4.33
N ARG A 188 -7.71 -4.37 -3.99
CA ARG A 188 -8.94 -4.60 -4.74
C ARG A 188 -10.04 -3.67 -4.25
N ASN A 189 -9.99 -2.43 -4.70
CA ASN A 189 -10.98 -1.42 -4.35
C ASN A 189 -12.15 -1.30 -5.35
N HIS A 190 -12.22 -2.21 -6.35
CA HIS A 190 -13.28 -2.36 -7.35
C HIS A 190 -13.45 -1.20 -8.33
N LEU A 191 -12.67 -0.14 -8.24
CA LEU A 191 -12.83 1.06 -9.07
C LEU A 191 -11.53 1.49 -9.73
N GLN A 192 -11.62 1.83 -11.01
CA GLN A 192 -10.60 2.52 -11.78
C GLN A 192 -11.15 3.86 -12.30
N ILE A 193 -10.34 4.65 -13.04
CA ILE A 193 -10.74 5.97 -13.55
C ILE A 193 -12.09 5.93 -14.27
N SER A 194 -12.31 4.92 -15.11
CA SER A 194 -13.48 4.82 -16.01
C SER A 194 -14.70 4.15 -15.37
N GLY A 195 -14.62 3.72 -14.12
CA GLY A 195 -15.75 3.07 -13.43
C GLY A 195 -15.36 1.80 -12.69
N ASN A 196 -16.32 0.91 -12.51
CA ASN A 196 -16.13 -0.38 -11.83
C ASN A 196 -15.19 -1.27 -12.66
N THR A 197 -14.22 -1.91 -12.02
CA THR A 197 -13.25 -2.79 -12.69
C THR A 197 -13.91 -3.94 -13.42
N GLU A 198 -15.02 -4.50 -12.92
CA GLU A 198 -15.75 -5.59 -13.57
C GLU A 198 -16.49 -5.14 -14.83
N ASP A 199 -16.84 -3.86 -14.95
CA ASP A 199 -17.51 -3.30 -16.14
C ASP A 199 -16.49 -2.88 -17.22
N VAL A 200 -15.26 -2.54 -16.84
CA VAL A 200 -14.22 -2.05 -17.76
C VAL A 200 -13.33 -3.18 -18.27
N MET A 201 -12.77 -3.99 -17.37
CA MET A 201 -11.93 -5.15 -17.67
C MET A 201 -12.11 -6.17 -16.54
N ALA A 202 -13.10 -7.04 -16.67
CA ALA A 202 -13.53 -7.97 -15.63
C ALA A 202 -12.38 -8.83 -15.07
N HIS A 203 -12.30 -8.87 -13.75
CA HIS A 203 -11.34 -9.69 -13.00
C HIS A 203 -12.02 -10.83 -12.24
N GLU A 204 -13.25 -11.19 -12.59
CA GLU A 204 -13.96 -12.33 -12.00
C GLU A 204 -13.03 -13.54 -11.85
N VAL A 205 -13.19 -14.29 -10.78
CA VAL A 205 -12.32 -15.40 -10.37
C VAL A 205 -10.84 -15.01 -10.22
N LEU A 206 -10.56 -13.75 -9.85
CA LEU A 206 -9.19 -13.22 -9.70
C LEU A 206 -8.29 -14.17 -8.90
N ARG A 207 -8.80 -14.69 -7.77
CA ARG A 207 -8.10 -15.67 -6.94
C ARG A 207 -7.63 -16.88 -7.76
N ASP A 208 -8.52 -17.46 -8.56
CA ASP A 208 -8.21 -18.64 -9.34
C ASP A 208 -7.26 -18.34 -10.51
N ARG A 209 -7.39 -17.15 -11.10
CA ARG A 209 -6.43 -16.68 -12.12
C ARG A 209 -5.01 -16.61 -11.56
N VAL A 210 -4.83 -15.94 -10.43
CA VAL A 210 -3.50 -15.82 -9.79
C VAL A 210 -2.99 -17.19 -9.33
N ALA A 211 -3.85 -18.03 -8.75
CA ALA A 211 -3.50 -19.39 -8.36
C ALA A 211 -3.08 -20.26 -9.54
N ALA A 212 -3.70 -20.09 -10.72
CA ALA A 212 -3.32 -20.80 -11.95
C ALA A 212 -1.89 -20.47 -12.42
N PHE A 213 -1.36 -19.30 -12.05
CA PHE A 213 0.05 -18.96 -12.25
C PHE A 213 1.00 -19.59 -11.21
N GLY A 214 0.48 -20.43 -10.28
CA GLY A 214 1.29 -21.15 -9.31
C GLY A 214 1.68 -20.33 -8.08
N TRP A 215 0.94 -19.27 -7.79
CA TRP A 215 1.11 -18.48 -6.58
C TRP A 215 0.23 -19.00 -5.44
N HIS A 216 0.73 -18.90 -4.21
CA HIS A 216 -0.13 -19.01 -3.04
C HIS A 216 -1.00 -17.76 -2.92
N VAL A 217 -2.33 -17.94 -2.80
CA VAL A 217 -3.27 -16.80 -2.80
C VAL A 217 -4.01 -16.75 -1.48
N ILE A 218 -3.92 -15.60 -0.82
CA ILE A 218 -4.61 -15.28 0.42
C ILE A 218 -5.65 -14.19 0.10
N SER A 219 -6.92 -14.44 0.46
CA SER A 219 -7.98 -13.45 0.29
C SER A 219 -8.33 -12.83 1.64
N VAL A 220 -8.21 -11.50 1.74
CA VAL A 220 -8.59 -10.70 2.90
C VAL A 220 -9.89 -9.98 2.55
N ARG A 221 -10.98 -10.30 3.25
CA ARG A 221 -12.31 -9.76 2.94
C ARG A 221 -12.50 -8.33 3.45
N GLU A 222 -11.87 -8.02 4.57
CA GLU A 222 -11.87 -6.68 5.14
C GLU A 222 -10.47 -6.07 4.95
N GLY A 223 -10.18 -5.68 3.70
CA GLY A 223 -8.86 -5.19 3.30
C GLY A 223 -8.43 -3.88 3.95
N ASN A 224 -9.31 -3.21 4.69
CA ASN A 224 -9.01 -2.08 5.55
C ASN A 224 -8.93 -2.47 7.05
N SER A 225 -8.91 -3.76 7.38
CA SER A 225 -8.68 -4.27 8.73
C SER A 225 -7.20 -4.58 8.96
N ILE A 226 -6.56 -3.86 9.87
CA ILE A 226 -5.16 -4.09 10.25
C ILE A 226 -4.93 -5.51 10.80
N PRO A 227 -5.79 -6.05 11.69
CA PRO A 227 -5.64 -7.43 12.16
C PRO A 227 -5.70 -8.48 11.05
N GLU A 228 -6.65 -8.37 10.11
CA GLU A 228 -6.77 -9.33 9.01
C GLU A 228 -5.58 -9.25 8.05
N LEU A 229 -5.16 -8.05 7.68
CA LEU A 229 -3.98 -7.84 6.85
C LEU A 229 -2.72 -8.39 7.54
N ASN A 230 -2.54 -8.12 8.83
CA ASN A 230 -1.38 -8.61 9.58
C ASN A 230 -1.34 -10.13 9.60
N ALA A 231 -2.47 -10.80 9.82
CA ALA A 231 -2.57 -12.26 9.78
C ALA A 231 -2.23 -12.81 8.39
N ALA A 232 -2.70 -12.16 7.32
CA ALA A 232 -2.38 -12.54 5.94
C ALA A 232 -0.88 -12.42 5.62
N PHE A 233 -0.22 -11.37 6.09
CA PHE A 233 1.23 -11.22 5.91
C PHE A 233 2.03 -12.26 6.73
N GLU A 234 1.60 -12.60 7.93
CA GLU A 234 2.23 -13.68 8.72
C GLU A 234 2.06 -15.05 8.01
N GLU A 235 0.88 -15.34 7.44
CA GLU A 235 0.70 -16.52 6.60
C GLU A 235 1.65 -16.51 5.40
N ALA A 236 1.75 -15.38 4.69
CA ALA A 236 2.63 -15.21 3.53
C ALA A 236 4.11 -15.48 3.86
N LYS A 237 4.57 -15.14 5.06
CA LYS A 237 5.95 -15.44 5.51
C LYS A 237 6.20 -16.92 5.72
N SER A 238 5.15 -17.68 6.06
CA SER A 238 5.25 -19.12 6.30
C SER A 238 5.34 -19.95 5.02
N VAL A 239 4.88 -19.42 3.89
CA VAL A 239 4.88 -20.08 2.57
C VAL A 239 6.30 -20.25 2.07
N LYS A 240 6.64 -21.45 1.56
CA LYS A 240 7.95 -21.78 1.02
C LYS A 240 7.86 -22.34 -0.38
N GLY A 241 8.89 -22.04 -1.19
CA GLY A 241 9.05 -22.55 -2.53
C GLY A 241 8.12 -21.94 -3.60
N GLN A 242 7.26 -21.00 -3.22
CA GLN A 242 6.38 -20.27 -4.14
C GLN A 242 6.11 -18.85 -3.64
N PRO A 243 5.89 -17.87 -4.52
CA PRO A 243 5.51 -16.52 -4.12
C PRO A 243 4.07 -16.46 -3.62
N THR A 244 3.76 -15.42 -2.84
CA THR A 244 2.42 -15.20 -2.28
C THR A 244 1.78 -13.94 -2.84
N CYS A 245 0.49 -14.01 -3.15
CA CYS A 245 -0.34 -12.88 -3.51
C CYS A 245 -1.48 -12.72 -2.50
N ILE A 246 -1.55 -11.58 -1.84
CA ILE A 246 -2.66 -11.18 -0.98
C ILE A 246 -3.64 -10.35 -1.83
N ILE A 247 -4.89 -10.77 -1.89
CA ILE A 247 -5.98 -10.00 -2.50
C ILE A 247 -6.74 -9.35 -1.35
N ALA A 248 -6.54 -8.05 -1.15
CA ALA A 248 -7.17 -7.29 -0.09
C ALA A 248 -8.40 -6.55 -0.65
N ASP A 249 -9.59 -6.95 -0.22
CA ASP A 249 -10.86 -6.34 -0.62
C ASP A 249 -11.07 -5.06 0.19
N THR A 250 -10.71 -3.93 -0.43
CA THR A 250 -10.66 -2.61 0.21
C THR A 250 -11.78 -1.71 -0.26
N VAL A 251 -11.97 -0.59 0.44
CA VAL A 251 -12.93 0.44 0.07
C VAL A 251 -12.20 1.63 -0.54
N LYS A 252 -12.44 1.91 -1.84
CA LYS A 252 -11.93 3.13 -2.47
C LYS A 252 -12.48 4.36 -1.77
N GLY A 253 -11.61 5.29 -1.36
CA GLY A 253 -12.04 6.46 -0.61
C GLY A 253 -12.39 6.18 0.85
N CYS A 254 -11.90 5.09 1.44
CA CYS A 254 -12.17 4.66 2.81
C CYS A 254 -12.00 5.78 3.83
N GLY A 255 -12.97 5.91 4.73
CA GLY A 255 -12.94 6.83 5.88
C GLY A 255 -13.86 8.03 5.77
N SER A 256 -14.50 8.28 4.61
CA SER A 256 -15.56 9.28 4.49
C SER A 256 -16.63 8.84 3.50
N PRO A 257 -17.91 8.79 3.90
CA PRO A 257 -19.02 8.47 3.01
C PRO A 257 -19.13 9.41 1.80
N LEU A 258 -18.50 10.59 1.89
CA LEU A 258 -18.45 11.54 0.79
C LEU A 258 -17.71 10.98 -0.44
N MET A 259 -16.67 10.17 -0.22
CA MET A 259 -15.81 9.64 -1.30
C MET A 259 -15.83 8.12 -1.44
N GLU A 260 -16.34 7.37 -0.46
CA GLU A 260 -16.37 5.91 -0.50
C GLU A 260 -17.12 5.36 -1.71
N ASN A 261 -16.46 4.42 -2.41
CA ASN A 261 -17.00 3.71 -3.58
C ASN A 261 -17.48 4.63 -4.72
N LYS A 262 -16.85 5.80 -4.90
CA LYS A 262 -17.18 6.73 -5.97
C LYS A 262 -16.00 6.89 -6.93
N ALA A 263 -16.22 6.59 -8.21
CA ALA A 263 -15.18 6.67 -9.24
C ALA A 263 -14.66 8.10 -9.44
N ASP A 264 -15.50 9.11 -9.33
CA ASP A 264 -15.15 10.52 -9.48
C ASP A 264 -14.08 10.99 -8.47
N TRP A 265 -13.94 10.26 -7.36
CA TRP A 265 -12.90 10.49 -6.35
C TRP A 265 -11.58 9.78 -6.66
N HIS A 266 -11.42 9.21 -7.86
CA HIS A 266 -10.13 8.64 -8.26
C HIS A 266 -9.03 9.72 -8.30
N HIS A 267 -9.32 10.86 -8.93
CA HIS A 267 -8.45 12.04 -8.96
C HIS A 267 -9.32 13.28 -8.75
N HIS A 268 -9.40 13.75 -7.52
CA HIS A 268 -10.24 14.87 -7.14
C HIS A 268 -9.50 15.78 -6.15
N LEU A 269 -9.60 17.08 -6.36
CA LEU A 269 -9.16 18.08 -5.39
C LEU A 269 -10.39 18.53 -4.58
N PRO A 270 -10.47 18.18 -3.29
CA PRO A 270 -11.61 18.60 -2.48
C PRO A 270 -11.78 20.12 -2.42
N THR A 271 -13.02 20.58 -2.47
CA THR A 271 -13.36 21.95 -2.08
C THR A 271 -13.11 22.17 -0.59
N ALA A 272 -13.15 23.42 -0.12
CA ALA A 272 -12.98 23.73 1.30
C ALA A 272 -14.06 23.06 2.18
N GLU A 273 -15.30 22.98 1.67
CA GLU A 273 -16.42 22.32 2.34
C GLU A 273 -16.23 20.80 2.40
N GLU A 274 -15.82 20.19 1.30
CA GLU A 274 -15.52 18.75 1.23
C GLU A 274 -14.34 18.39 2.14
N TYR A 275 -13.25 19.16 2.11
CA TYR A 275 -12.12 18.98 3.01
C TYR A 275 -12.56 19.02 4.47
N ALA A 276 -13.35 20.02 4.85
CA ALA A 276 -13.84 20.15 6.22
C ALA A 276 -14.76 18.98 6.62
N GLN A 277 -15.55 18.43 5.69
CA GLN A 277 -16.40 17.27 5.94
C GLN A 277 -15.55 16.00 6.11
N ILE A 278 -14.62 15.73 5.21
CA ILE A 278 -13.72 14.56 5.29
C ILE A 278 -12.91 14.58 6.60
N THR A 279 -12.38 15.75 6.98
CA THR A 279 -11.66 15.91 8.25
C THR A 279 -12.54 15.58 9.47
N ARG A 280 -13.82 15.99 9.46
CA ARG A 280 -14.78 15.62 10.53
C ARG A 280 -15.04 14.10 10.55
N ASP A 281 -15.20 13.48 9.38
CA ASP A 281 -15.45 12.05 9.27
C ASP A 281 -14.26 11.25 9.81
N PHE A 282 -13.03 11.62 9.44
CA PHE A 282 -11.82 10.99 9.96
C PHE A 282 -11.72 11.13 11.49
N ALA A 283 -11.99 12.32 12.03
CA ALA A 283 -11.98 12.55 13.48
C ALA A 283 -13.04 11.71 14.21
N ALA A 284 -14.24 11.57 13.62
CA ALA A 284 -15.32 10.77 14.19
C ALA A 284 -14.98 9.27 14.21
N HIS A 285 -14.45 8.72 13.11
CA HIS A 285 -14.01 7.33 13.04
C HIS A 285 -12.89 7.05 14.06
N LYS A 286 -11.87 7.92 14.10
CA LYS A 286 -10.78 7.82 15.08
C LYS A 286 -11.29 7.79 16.51
N ALA A 287 -12.21 8.72 16.85
CA ALA A 287 -12.78 8.79 18.18
C ALA A 287 -13.59 7.53 18.54
N ALA A 288 -14.33 6.96 17.58
CA ALA A 288 -15.09 5.73 17.79
C ALA A 288 -14.18 4.51 18.06
N LEU A 289 -13.03 4.42 17.38
CA LEU A 289 -12.03 3.37 17.62
C LEU A 289 -11.37 3.49 18.99
N LEU A 290 -11.05 4.70 19.43
CA LEU A 290 -10.42 4.96 20.73
C LEU A 290 -11.38 4.82 21.92
N ALA A 291 -12.69 4.73 21.68
CA ALA A 291 -13.71 4.57 22.72
C ALA A 291 -14.08 3.09 22.99
N GLN A 292 -13.55 2.14 22.21
CA GLN A 292 -13.74 0.70 22.35
C GLN A 292 -12.73 0.09 23.33
#